data_76b1fa5446f761446944422202e04b8d
#
_entry.id   76b1fa5446f761446944422202e04b8d
#
_cell.length_a   1.000
_cell.length_b   1.000
_cell.length_c   1.000
_cell.angle_alpha   90.00
_cell.angle_beta   90.00
_cell.angle_gamma   90.00
#
_symmetry.space_group_name_H-M   'P 1'
#
loop_
_entity.id
_entity.type
_entity.pdbx_description
1 polymer ?
#
loop_
_entity_poly.entity_id
_entity_poly.type
_entity_poly.pdbx_seq_one_letter_code
_entity_poly.pdbx_strand_id
1 'polypeptide(L)'
;ELVQVAENEIKLFVDVLKGQKTGFFIDQRDNRSLLRQYAKGKSVLNVFSYTGGFSLSALAGGADSVVSVDSSSMALDLAAQNVQINEFSGEHKSLKMDALPYLDNMDEAYDIIVLDPPAFAKHKSARHRALKAYQRINEAGLRNVKPGGMLFTFSCSQVVDNQLFFDTIRAAAINVGRSISVLHRMRQPADHPVSIYHPEGEYLKGLVLSVD
;
A
#
# COMPACT_ATOMS: atom_id res chain seq x y z
N GLU A 1 8.80 -17.39 15.20
CA GLU A 1 9.29 -18.45 14.30
C GLU A 1 8.98 -18.04 12.84
N LEU A 2 10.04 -17.97 12.01
CA LEU A 2 9.89 -17.64 10.60
C LEU A 2 9.48 -18.90 9.82
N VAL A 3 8.43 -18.79 9.04
CA VAL A 3 7.95 -19.84 8.13
C VAL A 3 8.10 -19.31 6.71
N GLN A 4 8.70 -20.10 5.82
CA GLN A 4 8.75 -19.74 4.41
C GLN A 4 7.44 -20.17 3.73
N VAL A 5 6.81 -19.22 3.04
CA VAL A 5 5.60 -19.44 2.24
C VAL A 5 5.81 -18.90 0.83
N ALA A 6 4.87 -19.16 -0.06
CA ALA A 6 4.88 -18.62 -1.42
C ALA A 6 3.54 -17.99 -1.76
N GLU A 7 3.58 -16.84 -2.43
CA GLU A 7 2.41 -16.16 -3.01
C GLU A 7 2.72 -15.82 -4.46
N ASN A 8 1.98 -16.39 -5.41
CA ASN A 8 2.17 -16.13 -6.86
C ASN A 8 3.65 -16.29 -7.30
N GLU A 9 4.29 -17.41 -6.88
CA GLU A 9 5.70 -17.77 -7.12
C GLU A 9 6.73 -16.92 -6.34
N ILE A 10 6.31 -15.88 -5.64
CA ILE A 10 7.18 -15.07 -4.77
C ILE A 10 7.36 -15.80 -3.44
N LYS A 11 8.61 -16.10 -3.07
CA LYS A 11 8.96 -16.67 -1.77
C LYS A 11 9.03 -15.57 -0.72
N LEU A 12 8.53 -15.83 0.48
CA LEU A 12 8.65 -14.88 1.59
C LEU A 12 8.68 -15.62 2.93
N PHE A 13 9.40 -15.06 3.87
CA PHE A 13 9.33 -15.43 5.27
C PHE A 13 8.22 -14.66 5.97
N VAL A 14 7.50 -15.37 6.84
CA VAL A 14 6.40 -14.83 7.64
C VAL A 14 6.67 -15.19 9.10
N ASP A 15 6.60 -14.21 10.00
CA ASP A 15 6.66 -14.48 11.44
C ASP A 15 5.23 -14.68 11.97
N VAL A 16 4.83 -15.94 12.08
CA VAL A 16 3.49 -16.32 12.52
C VAL A 16 3.25 -16.12 14.03
N LEU A 17 4.31 -15.93 14.83
CA LEU A 17 4.19 -15.76 16.28
C LEU A 17 4.23 -14.28 16.70
N LYS A 18 5.11 -13.48 16.09
CA LYS A 18 5.38 -12.09 16.49
C LYS A 18 4.89 -11.08 15.46
N GLY A 19 4.51 -11.52 14.25
CA GLY A 19 4.00 -10.66 13.18
C GLY A 19 2.64 -10.08 13.48
N GLN A 20 2.29 -9.00 12.80
CA GLN A 20 0.93 -8.45 12.84
C GLN A 20 -0.06 -9.42 12.19
N LYS A 21 -1.27 -9.53 12.72
CA LYS A 21 -2.29 -10.52 12.30
C LYS A 21 -1.70 -11.94 12.30
N THR A 22 -1.65 -12.56 11.12
CA THR A 22 -1.07 -13.88 10.85
C THR A 22 0.39 -13.81 10.38
N GLY A 23 1.05 -12.67 10.57
CA GLY A 23 2.42 -12.40 10.10
C GLY A 23 2.50 -11.84 8.68
N PHE A 24 1.40 -11.89 7.92
CA PHE A 24 1.28 -11.36 6.56
C PHE A 24 -0.15 -10.92 6.26
N PHE A 25 -0.31 -9.94 5.38
CA PHE A 25 -1.62 -9.39 5.00
C PHE A 25 -2.14 -10.07 3.73
N ILE A 26 -2.70 -11.28 3.87
CA ILE A 26 -3.20 -12.08 2.73
C ILE A 26 -4.41 -11.43 2.05
N ASP A 27 -5.14 -10.56 2.75
CA ASP A 27 -6.26 -9.77 2.22
C ASP A 27 -5.85 -8.76 1.12
N GLN A 28 -4.55 -8.50 0.94
CA GLN A 28 -4.01 -7.65 -0.13
C GLN A 28 -3.46 -8.43 -1.35
N ARG A 29 -3.61 -9.76 -1.38
CA ARG A 29 -3.01 -10.62 -2.42
C ARG A 29 -3.36 -10.18 -3.85
N ASP A 30 -4.64 -9.96 -4.14
CA ASP A 30 -5.09 -9.61 -5.48
C ASP A 30 -4.65 -8.18 -5.85
N ASN A 31 -4.59 -7.29 -4.87
CA ASN A 31 -4.11 -5.92 -5.03
C ASN A 31 -2.60 -5.87 -5.31
N ARG A 32 -1.81 -6.75 -4.67
CA ARG A 32 -0.39 -6.95 -4.98
C ARG A 32 -0.19 -7.51 -6.39
N SER A 33 -1.03 -8.48 -6.80
CA SER A 33 -1.01 -9.01 -8.16
C SER A 33 -1.31 -7.95 -9.21
N LEU A 34 -2.21 -7.02 -8.91
CA LEU A 34 -2.50 -5.89 -9.78
C LEU A 34 -1.29 -4.95 -9.90
N LEU A 35 -0.63 -4.61 -8.79
CA LEU A 35 0.59 -3.79 -8.83
C LEU A 35 1.67 -4.45 -9.69
N ARG A 36 1.87 -5.78 -9.57
CA ARG A 36 2.84 -6.55 -10.37
C ARG A 36 2.66 -6.31 -11.87
N GLN A 37 1.43 -6.15 -12.36
CA GLN A 37 1.14 -5.95 -13.79
C GLN A 37 1.56 -4.56 -14.29
N TYR A 38 1.62 -3.55 -13.42
CA TYR A 38 1.98 -2.18 -13.77
C TYR A 38 3.45 -1.83 -13.51
N ALA A 39 4.20 -2.69 -12.80
CA ALA A 39 5.49 -2.36 -12.24
C ALA A 39 6.68 -2.38 -13.22
N LYS A 40 6.54 -3.02 -14.39
CA LYS A 40 7.67 -3.22 -15.32
C LYS A 40 8.30 -1.90 -15.75
N GLY A 41 9.63 -1.78 -15.51
CA GLY A 41 10.41 -0.61 -15.86
C GLY A 41 10.07 0.65 -15.05
N LYS A 42 9.47 0.50 -13.85
CA LYS A 42 9.00 1.60 -13.01
C LYS A 42 9.82 1.76 -11.75
N SER A 43 9.93 3.01 -11.29
CA SER A 43 10.33 3.33 -9.91
C SER A 43 9.10 3.27 -9.00
N VAL A 44 9.18 2.49 -7.91
CA VAL A 44 8.04 2.25 -7.01
C VAL A 44 8.39 2.65 -5.58
N LEU A 45 7.53 3.43 -4.95
CA LEU A 45 7.59 3.74 -3.53
C LEU A 45 6.46 3.01 -2.80
N ASN A 46 6.82 2.15 -1.85
CA ASN A 46 5.89 1.44 -0.98
C ASN A 46 5.96 2.01 0.43
N VAL A 47 4.94 2.76 0.84
CA VAL A 47 4.83 3.39 2.16
C VAL A 47 3.91 2.57 3.06
N PHE A 48 4.27 2.43 4.33
CA PHE A 48 3.71 1.44 5.27
C PHE A 48 3.99 0.02 4.79
N SER A 49 5.24 -0.19 4.38
CA SER A 49 5.61 -1.37 3.60
C SER A 49 5.53 -2.68 4.39
N TYR A 50 5.54 -2.62 5.72
CA TYR A 50 5.59 -3.78 6.60
C TYR A 50 6.71 -4.74 6.15
N THR A 51 6.44 -6.02 5.95
CA THR A 51 7.40 -7.03 5.49
C THR A 51 7.60 -7.07 3.97
N GLY A 52 7.20 -6.00 3.27
CA GLY A 52 7.53 -5.76 1.87
C GLY A 52 6.61 -6.43 0.84
N GLY A 53 5.41 -6.89 1.20
CA GLY A 53 4.54 -7.62 0.29
C GLY A 53 4.29 -6.92 -1.07
N PHE A 54 3.96 -5.64 -1.07
CA PHE A 54 3.82 -4.84 -2.31
C PHE A 54 5.18 -4.64 -3.00
N SER A 55 6.27 -4.45 -2.25
CA SER A 55 7.62 -4.28 -2.80
C SER A 55 8.09 -5.51 -3.55
N LEU A 56 7.88 -6.71 -2.97
CA LEU A 56 8.19 -7.99 -3.61
C LEU A 56 7.39 -8.17 -4.91
N SER A 57 6.11 -7.81 -4.88
CA SER A 57 5.24 -7.92 -6.06
C SER A 57 5.65 -6.94 -7.16
N ALA A 58 6.08 -5.73 -6.83
CA ALA A 58 6.61 -4.76 -7.78
C ALA A 58 7.91 -5.28 -8.43
N LEU A 59 8.85 -5.78 -7.62
CA LEU A 59 10.10 -6.38 -8.12
C LEU A 59 9.84 -7.59 -9.02
N ALA A 60 8.93 -8.49 -8.62
CA ALA A 60 8.52 -9.63 -9.44
C ALA A 60 7.82 -9.21 -10.74
N GLY A 61 7.24 -8.02 -10.78
CA GLY A 61 6.69 -7.38 -11.97
C GLY A 61 7.71 -6.70 -12.87
N GLY A 62 8.99 -6.71 -12.49
CA GLY A 62 10.08 -6.08 -13.24
C GLY A 62 10.22 -4.58 -12.98
N ALA A 63 9.91 -4.10 -11.78
CA ALA A 63 10.25 -2.75 -11.36
C ALA A 63 11.77 -2.54 -11.43
N ASP A 64 12.22 -1.38 -11.92
CA ASP A 64 13.64 -1.03 -11.97
C ASP A 64 14.17 -0.73 -10.56
N SER A 65 13.36 -0.06 -9.74
CA SER A 65 13.72 0.24 -8.35
C SER A 65 12.48 0.27 -7.44
N VAL A 66 12.66 -0.21 -6.22
CA VAL A 66 11.61 -0.18 -5.19
C VAL A 66 12.18 0.34 -3.88
N VAL A 67 11.53 1.35 -3.32
CA VAL A 67 11.84 1.86 -1.98
C VAL A 67 10.72 1.46 -1.03
N SER A 68 11.07 0.75 0.05
CA SER A 68 10.16 0.39 1.15
C SER A 68 10.35 1.34 2.32
N VAL A 69 9.28 1.99 2.77
CA VAL A 69 9.29 2.90 3.94
C VAL A 69 8.37 2.35 5.02
N ASP A 70 8.92 2.15 6.21
CA ASP A 70 8.15 1.75 7.40
C ASP A 70 8.84 2.29 8.67
N SER A 71 8.09 2.47 9.74
CA SER A 71 8.63 2.87 11.05
C SER A 71 9.26 1.70 11.81
N SER A 72 8.91 0.45 11.47
CA SER A 72 9.39 -0.78 12.11
C SER A 72 10.67 -1.29 11.44
N SER A 73 11.82 -1.20 12.14
CA SER A 73 13.06 -1.81 11.65
C SER A 73 12.93 -3.32 11.48
N MET A 74 12.24 -4.01 12.40
CA MET A 74 12.05 -5.46 12.32
C MET A 74 11.27 -5.89 11.06
N ALA A 75 10.25 -5.10 10.67
CA ALA A 75 9.51 -5.35 9.44
C ALA A 75 10.39 -5.12 8.20
N LEU A 76 11.19 -4.06 8.19
CA LEU A 76 12.11 -3.76 7.09
C LEU A 76 13.26 -4.76 6.97
N ASP A 77 13.79 -5.27 8.09
CA ASP A 77 14.79 -6.33 8.09
C ASP A 77 14.24 -7.61 7.46
N LEU A 78 12.97 -7.95 7.77
CA LEU A 78 12.29 -9.08 7.15
C LEU A 78 11.97 -8.82 5.67
N ALA A 79 11.60 -7.59 5.30
CA ALA A 79 11.42 -7.21 3.90
C ALA A 79 12.71 -7.37 3.09
N ALA A 80 13.86 -6.97 3.63
CA ALA A 80 15.15 -7.15 3.00
C ALA A 80 15.52 -8.64 2.82
N GLN A 81 15.27 -9.47 3.86
CA GLN A 81 15.45 -10.92 3.75
C GLN A 81 14.53 -11.53 2.68
N ASN A 82 13.28 -11.08 2.60
CA ASN A 82 12.32 -11.54 1.61
C ASN A 82 12.75 -11.17 0.18
N VAL A 83 13.38 -10.02 -0.01
CA VAL A 83 13.97 -9.67 -1.32
C VAL A 83 15.12 -10.60 -1.67
N GLN A 84 16.02 -10.89 -0.70
CA GLN A 84 17.22 -11.71 -0.91
C GLN A 84 16.94 -13.17 -1.29
N ILE A 85 15.83 -13.76 -0.84
CA ILE A 85 15.47 -15.13 -1.18
C ILE A 85 14.81 -15.29 -2.55
N ASN A 86 14.64 -14.18 -3.28
CA ASN A 86 14.09 -14.14 -4.63
C ASN A 86 15.15 -13.57 -5.58
N GLU A 87 15.08 -13.97 -6.86
CA GLU A 87 16.00 -13.52 -7.91
C GLU A 87 15.34 -12.37 -8.69
N PHE A 88 15.31 -11.18 -8.10
CA PHE A 88 14.78 -9.99 -8.78
C PHE A 88 15.91 -9.22 -9.46
N SER A 89 15.62 -8.63 -10.63
CA SER A 89 16.57 -7.80 -11.38
C SER A 89 16.60 -6.34 -10.90
N GLY A 90 15.51 -5.88 -10.28
CA GLY A 90 15.39 -4.50 -9.82
C GLY A 90 16.08 -4.23 -8.48
N GLU A 91 16.41 -2.99 -8.22
CA GLU A 91 17.03 -2.55 -6.97
C GLU A 91 15.99 -2.41 -5.86
N HIS A 92 16.37 -2.75 -4.62
CA HIS A 92 15.55 -2.54 -3.44
C HIS A 92 16.26 -1.77 -2.35
N LYS A 93 15.57 -0.80 -1.75
CA LYS A 93 16.04 -0.03 -0.60
C LYS A 93 14.97 0.00 0.49
N SER A 94 15.38 -0.26 1.73
CA SER A 94 14.55 -0.10 2.92
C SER A 94 14.92 1.16 3.68
N LEU A 95 13.92 1.97 4.08
CA LEU A 95 14.10 3.20 4.84
C LEU A 95 13.23 3.17 6.09
N LYS A 96 13.87 3.21 7.26
CA LYS A 96 13.17 3.35 8.54
C LYS A 96 12.82 4.81 8.79
N MET A 97 11.60 5.18 8.44
CA MET A 97 11.07 6.53 8.63
C MET A 97 9.56 6.50 8.84
N ASP A 98 9.03 7.53 9.49
CA ASP A 98 7.60 7.77 9.51
C ASP A 98 7.12 8.25 8.13
N ALA A 99 5.99 7.70 7.68
CA ALA A 99 5.46 7.90 6.33
C ALA A 99 5.28 9.36 5.93
N LEU A 100 4.61 10.14 6.77
CA LEU A 100 4.25 11.51 6.41
C LEU A 100 5.45 12.45 6.39
N PRO A 101 6.35 12.46 7.41
CA PRO A 101 7.60 13.23 7.32
C PRO A 101 8.46 12.85 6.12
N TYR A 102 8.50 11.57 5.74
CA TYR A 102 9.23 11.13 4.54
C TYR A 102 8.62 11.72 3.27
N LEU A 103 7.30 11.54 3.07
CA LEU A 103 6.60 12.05 1.89
C LEU A 103 6.61 13.60 1.78
N ASP A 104 6.57 14.31 2.91
CA ASP A 104 6.60 15.78 2.92
C ASP A 104 7.99 16.37 2.61
N ASN A 105 9.08 15.61 2.77
CA ASN A 105 10.47 16.08 2.64
C ASN A 105 11.28 15.33 1.57
N MET A 106 10.66 14.47 0.76
CA MET A 106 11.37 13.78 -0.30
C MET A 106 11.52 14.66 -1.53
N ASP A 107 12.68 14.55 -2.19
CA ASP A 107 13.03 15.31 -3.40
C ASP A 107 12.75 14.52 -4.70
N GLU A 108 12.48 13.22 -4.59
CA GLU A 108 12.29 12.32 -5.73
C GLU A 108 10.82 12.04 -5.97
N ALA A 109 10.40 12.03 -7.24
CA ALA A 109 9.09 11.57 -7.65
C ALA A 109 9.17 10.13 -8.20
N TYR A 110 8.10 9.34 -7.97
CA TYR A 110 8.02 7.94 -8.38
C TYR A 110 6.96 7.72 -9.46
N ASP A 111 7.19 6.71 -10.31
CA ASP A 111 6.21 6.29 -11.29
C ASP A 111 4.97 5.67 -10.62
N ILE A 112 5.18 4.94 -9.52
CA ILE A 112 4.10 4.34 -8.73
C ILE A 112 4.36 4.58 -7.25
N ILE A 113 3.33 5.05 -6.53
CA ILE A 113 3.35 5.13 -5.06
C ILE A 113 2.22 4.24 -4.52
N VAL A 114 2.55 3.44 -3.49
CA VAL A 114 1.61 2.62 -2.74
C VAL A 114 1.47 3.20 -1.33
N LEU A 115 0.24 3.50 -0.92
CA LEU A 115 -0.14 3.95 0.41
C LEU A 115 -1.10 2.92 1.03
N ASP A 116 -0.59 2.06 1.90
CA ASP A 116 -1.39 1.05 2.63
C ASP A 116 -1.31 1.26 4.15
N PRO A 117 -1.84 2.38 4.66
CA PRO A 117 -1.72 2.73 6.06
C PRO A 117 -2.55 1.81 6.95
N PRO A 118 -2.19 1.67 8.24
CA PRO A 118 -3.02 1.02 9.23
C PRO A 118 -4.36 1.77 9.38
N ALA A 119 -5.37 1.11 9.95
CA ALA A 119 -6.65 1.74 10.20
C ALA A 119 -6.50 2.96 11.12
N PHE A 120 -6.70 4.17 10.58
CA PHE A 120 -6.60 5.42 11.36
C PHE A 120 -7.76 5.60 12.34
N ALA A 121 -8.86 4.84 12.21
CA ALA A 121 -9.94 4.81 13.19
C ALA A 121 -10.55 3.42 13.32
N LYS A 122 -10.80 3.02 14.57
CA LYS A 122 -11.53 1.79 14.93
C LYS A 122 -12.97 2.09 15.38
N HIS A 123 -13.26 3.33 15.79
CA HIS A 123 -14.56 3.75 16.33
C HIS A 123 -15.10 4.99 15.60
N LYS A 124 -16.41 5.10 15.49
CA LYS A 124 -17.10 6.22 14.81
C LYS A 124 -16.72 7.59 15.33
N SER A 125 -16.43 7.72 16.63
CA SER A 125 -15.99 8.98 17.25
C SER A 125 -14.64 9.49 16.71
N ALA A 126 -13.79 8.62 16.19
CA ALA A 126 -12.49 8.98 15.61
C ALA A 126 -12.55 9.20 14.08
N ARG A 127 -13.72 8.98 13.44
CA ARG A 127 -13.86 9.01 11.96
C ARG A 127 -13.37 10.31 11.34
N HIS A 128 -13.74 11.46 11.89
CA HIS A 128 -13.33 12.75 11.34
C HIS A 128 -11.79 12.93 11.34
N ARG A 129 -11.11 12.51 12.41
CA ARG A 129 -9.64 12.52 12.48
C ARG A 129 -9.01 11.56 11.47
N ALA A 130 -9.63 10.39 11.28
CA ALA A 130 -9.16 9.42 10.29
C ALA A 130 -9.27 9.97 8.87
N LEU A 131 -10.40 10.60 8.49
CA LEU A 131 -10.58 11.21 7.18
C LEU A 131 -9.51 12.29 6.92
N LYS A 132 -9.21 13.14 7.91
CA LYS A 132 -8.11 14.11 7.79
C LYS A 132 -6.74 13.46 7.62
N ALA A 133 -6.48 12.34 8.32
CA ALA A 133 -5.22 11.62 8.18
C ALA A 133 -5.10 10.96 6.79
N TYR A 134 -6.17 10.32 6.30
CA TYR A 134 -6.21 9.81 4.93
C TYR A 134 -6.05 10.91 3.89
N GLN A 135 -6.72 12.04 4.07
CA GLN A 135 -6.57 13.18 3.16
C GLN A 135 -5.12 13.65 3.10
N ARG A 136 -4.50 13.91 4.25
CA ARG A 136 -3.12 14.41 4.35
C ARG A 136 -2.10 13.46 3.73
N ILE A 137 -2.20 12.14 4.00
CA ILE A 137 -1.24 11.18 3.43
C ILE A 137 -1.40 11.06 1.91
N ASN A 138 -2.64 11.16 1.40
CA ASN A 138 -2.90 11.13 -0.02
C ASN A 138 -2.48 12.43 -0.72
N GLU A 139 -2.63 13.59 -0.09
CA GLU A 139 -2.06 14.85 -0.59
C GLU A 139 -0.55 14.75 -0.76
N ALA A 140 0.13 14.22 0.26
CA ALA A 140 1.58 14.01 0.21
C ALA A 140 1.98 13.00 -0.88
N GLY A 141 1.26 11.88 -1.00
CA GLY A 141 1.48 10.90 -2.08
C GLY A 141 1.28 11.51 -3.46
N LEU A 142 0.17 12.22 -3.68
CA LEU A 142 -0.16 12.82 -4.98
C LEU A 142 0.86 13.88 -5.43
N ARG A 143 1.47 14.64 -4.51
CA ARG A 143 2.56 15.58 -4.85
C ARG A 143 3.79 14.89 -5.42
N ASN A 144 4.04 13.64 -5.00
CA ASN A 144 5.26 12.90 -5.28
C ASN A 144 5.12 11.83 -6.38
N VAL A 145 3.92 11.65 -6.94
CA VAL A 145 3.73 10.83 -8.14
C VAL A 145 4.14 11.65 -9.36
N LYS A 146 4.97 11.08 -10.24
CA LYS A 146 5.31 11.69 -11.54
C LYS A 146 4.05 11.95 -12.38
N PRO A 147 4.01 12.97 -13.23
CA PRO A 147 2.96 13.10 -14.24
C PRO A 147 2.84 11.83 -15.08
N GLY A 148 1.62 11.33 -15.28
CA GLY A 148 1.36 10.05 -15.95
C GLY A 148 1.65 8.81 -15.09
N GLY A 149 2.02 9.00 -13.83
CA GLY A 149 2.24 7.92 -12.87
C GLY A 149 0.95 7.45 -12.19
N MET A 150 1.11 6.57 -11.19
CA MET A 150 -0.03 5.96 -10.50
C MET A 150 0.09 6.04 -8.97
N LEU A 151 -1.06 6.24 -8.32
CA LEU A 151 -1.20 6.11 -6.88
C LEU A 151 -2.10 4.91 -6.55
N PHE A 152 -1.56 3.94 -5.83
CA PHE A 152 -2.31 2.87 -5.18
C PHE A 152 -2.59 3.30 -3.74
N THR A 153 -3.83 3.48 -3.36
CA THR A 153 -4.17 3.96 -2.01
C THR A 153 -5.25 3.12 -1.38
N PHE A 154 -5.08 2.80 -0.08
CA PHE A 154 -5.94 1.87 0.64
C PHE A 154 -6.44 2.43 1.97
N SER A 155 -7.55 1.84 2.43
CA SER A 155 -8.07 2.00 3.79
C SER A 155 -8.69 0.68 4.27
N CYS A 156 -8.24 0.19 5.42
CA CYS A 156 -8.85 -0.93 6.12
C CYS A 156 -9.75 -0.49 7.29
N SER A 157 -10.11 0.79 7.38
CA SER A 157 -10.91 1.36 8.46
C SER A 157 -12.40 1.10 8.22
N GLN A 158 -13.05 0.28 9.06
CA GLN A 158 -14.48 -0.04 8.94
C GLN A 158 -15.40 1.17 9.07
N VAL A 159 -14.98 2.20 9.81
CA VAL A 159 -15.77 3.42 10.03
C VAL A 159 -15.68 4.43 8.87
N VAL A 160 -14.85 4.14 7.88
CA VAL A 160 -14.72 4.90 6.63
C VAL A 160 -15.25 4.00 5.52
N ASP A 161 -16.43 4.29 5.01
CA ASP A 161 -17.02 3.56 3.90
C ASP A 161 -16.41 3.94 2.54
N ASN A 162 -16.81 3.24 1.48
CA ASN A 162 -16.28 3.44 0.13
C ASN A 162 -16.50 4.88 -0.37
N GLN A 163 -17.66 5.48 -0.09
CA GLN A 163 -17.96 6.85 -0.55
C GLN A 163 -17.12 7.88 0.19
N LEU A 164 -17.04 7.78 1.52
CA LEU A 164 -16.21 8.66 2.34
C LEU A 164 -14.73 8.58 1.95
N PHE A 165 -14.23 7.38 1.67
CA PHE A 165 -12.85 7.20 1.21
C PHE A 165 -12.65 7.89 -0.15
N PHE A 166 -13.53 7.63 -1.12
CA PHE A 166 -13.48 8.25 -2.44
C PHE A 166 -13.50 9.79 -2.37
N ASP A 167 -14.43 10.34 -1.57
CA ASP A 167 -14.56 11.80 -1.41
C ASP A 167 -13.33 12.42 -0.74
N THR A 168 -12.71 11.68 0.20
CA THR A 168 -11.46 12.10 0.85
C THR A 168 -10.31 12.18 -0.15
N ILE A 169 -10.18 11.18 -1.04
CA ILE A 169 -9.14 11.18 -2.08
C ILE A 169 -9.39 12.28 -3.11
N ARG A 170 -10.64 12.48 -3.51
CA ARG A 170 -11.03 13.60 -4.39
C ARG A 170 -10.65 14.96 -3.78
N ALA A 171 -10.94 15.16 -2.48
CA ALA A 171 -10.55 16.39 -1.78
C ALA A 171 -9.03 16.57 -1.74
N ALA A 172 -8.28 15.48 -1.51
CA ALA A 172 -6.81 15.51 -1.53
C ALA A 172 -6.28 15.97 -2.90
N ALA A 173 -6.81 15.40 -4.00
CA ALA A 173 -6.41 15.77 -5.35
C ALA A 173 -6.70 17.26 -5.68
N ILE A 174 -7.88 17.75 -5.30
CA ILE A 174 -8.26 19.16 -5.47
C ILE A 174 -7.28 20.08 -4.70
N ASN A 175 -6.96 19.74 -3.46
CA ASN A 175 -6.08 20.54 -2.61
C ASN A 175 -4.66 20.66 -3.16
N VAL A 176 -4.15 19.61 -3.82
CA VAL A 176 -2.80 19.63 -4.42
C VAL A 176 -2.80 20.03 -5.90
N GLY A 177 -3.98 20.32 -6.48
CA GLY A 177 -4.12 20.76 -7.87
C GLY A 177 -3.76 19.69 -8.90
N ARG A 178 -3.92 18.37 -8.56
CA ARG A 178 -3.65 17.27 -9.48
C ARG A 178 -4.94 16.73 -10.09
N SER A 179 -4.94 16.47 -11.38
CA SER A 179 -5.99 15.73 -12.06
C SER A 179 -5.79 14.23 -11.83
N ILE A 180 -6.85 13.53 -11.46
CA ILE A 180 -6.79 12.09 -11.20
C ILE A 180 -7.92 11.36 -11.89
N SER A 181 -7.64 10.16 -12.40
CA SER A 181 -8.62 9.23 -12.96
C SER A 181 -8.56 7.89 -12.23
N VAL A 182 -9.71 7.32 -11.88
CA VAL A 182 -9.78 6.01 -11.23
C VAL A 182 -9.63 4.91 -12.29
N LEU A 183 -8.53 4.17 -12.22
CA LEU A 183 -8.29 2.99 -13.07
C LEU A 183 -8.96 1.75 -12.49
N HIS A 184 -8.80 1.52 -11.18
CA HIS A 184 -9.37 0.35 -10.50
C HIS A 184 -9.96 0.73 -9.14
N ARG A 185 -11.02 0.01 -8.76
CA ARG A 185 -11.57 -0.05 -7.41
C ARG A 185 -11.22 -1.41 -6.83
N MET A 186 -10.53 -1.42 -5.70
CA MET A 186 -9.99 -2.63 -5.08
C MET A 186 -10.68 -2.92 -3.75
N ARG A 187 -10.70 -4.21 -3.40
CA ARG A 187 -11.27 -4.73 -2.16
C ARG A 187 -10.50 -5.97 -1.73
N GLN A 188 -10.92 -6.59 -0.62
CA GLN A 188 -10.38 -7.88 -0.22
C GLN A 188 -10.71 -8.97 -1.26
N PRO A 189 -9.82 -9.99 -1.41
CA PRO A 189 -9.98 -11.07 -2.38
C PRO A 189 -11.10 -12.05 -1.98
N ALA A 190 -11.42 -12.99 -2.87
CA ALA A 190 -12.51 -13.94 -2.71
C ALA A 190 -12.35 -14.90 -1.52
N ASP A 191 -11.13 -15.14 -1.05
CA ASP A 191 -10.85 -15.92 0.17
C ASP A 191 -11.10 -15.14 1.49
N HIS A 192 -11.47 -13.87 1.38
CA HIS A 192 -12.01 -13.02 2.45
C HIS A 192 -13.46 -12.63 2.11
N PRO A 193 -14.39 -13.60 2.02
CA PRO A 193 -15.74 -13.33 1.55
C PRO A 193 -16.52 -12.45 2.52
N VAL A 194 -17.36 -11.60 1.95
CA VAL A 194 -18.32 -10.79 2.75
C VAL A 194 -19.66 -11.53 2.77
N SER A 195 -20.16 -11.80 3.97
CA SER A 195 -21.51 -12.36 4.11
C SER A 195 -22.56 -11.35 3.66
N ILE A 196 -23.52 -11.78 2.85
CA ILE A 196 -24.63 -10.92 2.42
C ILE A 196 -25.49 -10.42 3.61
N TYR A 197 -25.46 -11.17 4.73
CA TYR A 197 -26.16 -10.81 5.97
C TYR A 197 -25.32 -9.92 6.90
N HIS A 198 -24.00 -9.78 6.64
CA HIS A 198 -23.03 -9.04 7.45
C HIS A 198 -22.14 -8.18 6.55
N PRO A 199 -22.71 -7.13 5.92
CA PRO A 199 -21.98 -6.27 4.97
C PRO A 199 -20.82 -5.50 5.63
N GLU A 200 -20.80 -5.36 6.95
CA GLU A 200 -19.70 -4.81 7.72
C GLU A 200 -18.40 -5.60 7.60
N GLY A 201 -18.46 -6.83 7.08
CA GLY A 201 -17.29 -7.63 6.71
C GLY A 201 -16.50 -7.06 5.53
N GLU A 202 -17.07 -6.13 4.75
CA GLU A 202 -16.34 -5.38 3.71
C GLU A 202 -15.56 -4.24 4.38
N TYR A 203 -14.28 -4.48 4.68
CA TYR A 203 -13.45 -3.52 5.39
C TYR A 203 -12.33 -2.91 4.56
N LEU A 204 -11.84 -3.62 3.52
CA LEU A 204 -10.75 -3.15 2.67
C LEU A 204 -11.28 -2.39 1.46
N LYS A 205 -10.84 -1.17 1.31
CA LYS A 205 -11.12 -0.29 0.17
C LYS A 205 -9.81 0.17 -0.44
N GLY A 206 -9.73 0.17 -1.76
CA GLY A 206 -8.58 0.67 -2.46
C GLY A 206 -8.95 1.34 -3.79
N LEU A 207 -8.10 2.24 -4.21
CA LEU A 207 -8.15 2.88 -5.52
C LEU A 207 -6.79 2.81 -6.19
N VAL A 208 -6.78 2.52 -7.48
CA VAL A 208 -5.64 2.82 -8.36
C VAL A 208 -6.00 4.04 -9.16
N LEU A 209 -5.19 5.08 -9.04
CA LEU A 209 -5.38 6.36 -9.69
C LEU A 209 -4.28 6.59 -10.73
N SER A 210 -4.65 7.00 -11.94
CA SER A 210 -3.73 7.72 -12.85
C SER A 210 -3.65 9.16 -12.38
N VAL A 211 -2.46 9.75 -12.40
CA VAL A 211 -2.19 11.09 -11.88
C VAL A 211 -1.50 11.92 -12.96
N ASP A 212 -2.14 13.02 -13.39
CA ASP A 212 -1.64 13.94 -14.43
C ASP A 212 -0.95 15.15 -13.82
#